data_c28be78d2c0b52e36b7581ef5a4ba3fd
#
_entry.id   c28be78d2c0b52e36b7581ef5a4ba3fd
#
_cell.length_a   1.000
_cell.length_b   1.000
_cell.length_c   1.000
_cell.angle_alpha   90.00
_cell.angle_beta   90.00
_cell.angle_gamma   90.00
#
_symmetry.space_group_name_H-M   'P 1'
#
loop_
_entity.id
_entity.type
_entity.pdbx_description
1 polymer ?
#
loop_
_entity_poly.entity_id
_entity_poly.type
_entity_poly.pdbx_seq_one_letter_code
_entity_poly.pdbx_strand_id
1 'polypeptide(L)'
;MLRRNMPTVSLTLQLSLEDLLGELQHARRQDDMSRLALLAYCEVRRWARQAGETELADQSMALVTRTPQATREQFVADVDALIARLEQTHQRLFGHACVATA
;
A
#
# COMPACT_ATOMS: atom_id res chain seq x y z
N MET A 1 -22.58 2.91 19.21
CA MET A 1 -21.60 3.88 19.66
C MET A 1 -20.32 3.80 18.91
N LEU A 2 -19.67 2.67 19.06
CA LEU A 2 -18.37 2.50 18.40
C LEU A 2 -18.46 2.61 16.90
N ARG A 3 -19.56 2.19 16.38
CA ARG A 3 -19.73 2.20 14.94
C ARG A 3 -19.68 3.59 14.32
N ARG A 4 -20.00 4.58 15.10
CA ARG A 4 -19.98 5.95 14.60
C ARG A 4 -18.59 6.41 14.26
N ASN A 5 -17.60 5.84 14.93
CA ASN A 5 -16.23 6.22 14.66
C ASN A 5 -15.68 5.55 13.42
N MET A 6 -16.31 4.46 13.01
CA MET A 6 -15.82 3.69 11.88
C MET A 6 -15.76 4.47 10.56
N PRO A 7 -16.82 5.20 10.20
CA PRO A 7 -16.75 5.96 8.94
C PRO A 7 -15.60 6.96 8.92
N THR A 8 -15.33 7.61 10.04
CA THR A 8 -14.24 8.58 10.13
C THR A 8 -12.89 7.88 10.00
N VAL A 9 -12.74 6.76 10.71
CA VAL A 9 -11.51 5.98 10.64
C VAL A 9 -11.31 5.45 9.23
N SER A 10 -12.38 4.94 8.62
CA SER A 10 -12.31 4.41 7.26
C SER A 10 -11.93 5.48 6.26
N LEU A 11 -12.46 6.68 6.41
CA LEU A 11 -12.14 7.77 5.51
C LEU A 11 -10.67 8.17 5.65
N THR A 12 -10.18 8.24 6.88
CA THR A 12 -8.78 8.55 7.11
C THR A 12 -7.88 7.51 6.47
N LEU A 13 -8.21 6.24 6.65
CA LEU A 13 -7.43 5.15 6.07
C LEU A 13 -7.51 5.18 4.54
N GLN A 14 -8.68 5.49 4.00
CA GLN A 14 -8.86 5.59 2.55
C GLN A 14 -7.97 6.68 1.97
N LEU A 15 -8.02 7.87 2.54
CA LEU A 15 -7.23 8.99 2.03
C LEU A 15 -5.74 8.73 2.16
N SER A 16 -5.33 8.13 3.28
CA SER A 16 -3.94 7.77 3.49
C SER A 16 -3.46 6.76 2.46
N LEU A 17 -4.30 5.79 2.15
CA LEU A 17 -3.95 4.78 1.15
C LEU A 17 -3.85 5.40 -0.23
N GLU A 18 -4.77 6.29 -0.57
CA GLU A 18 -4.74 6.95 -1.87
C GLU A 18 -3.49 7.80 -2.03
N ASP A 19 -3.09 8.51 -0.97
CA ASP A 19 -1.85 9.27 -0.98
C ASP A 19 -0.65 8.35 -1.16
N LEU A 20 -0.63 7.26 -0.41
CA LEU A 20 0.47 6.31 -0.47
C LEU A 20 0.60 5.69 -1.85
N LEU A 21 -0.53 5.29 -2.45
CA LEU A 21 -0.53 4.76 -3.80
C LEU A 21 0.00 5.78 -4.80
N GLY A 22 -0.43 7.03 -4.68
CA GLY A 22 0.03 8.09 -5.56
C GLY A 22 1.53 8.29 -5.46
N GLU A 23 2.07 8.27 -4.24
CA GLU A 23 3.50 8.44 -4.04
C GLU A 23 4.29 7.25 -4.57
N LEU A 24 3.79 6.04 -4.35
CA LEU A 24 4.44 4.84 -4.88
C LEU A 24 4.49 4.86 -6.40
N GLN A 25 3.37 5.19 -7.02
CA GLN A 25 3.29 5.23 -8.47
C GLN A 25 4.19 6.32 -9.05
N HIS A 26 4.25 7.46 -8.39
CA HIS A 26 5.12 8.54 -8.81
C HIS A 26 6.59 8.14 -8.73
N ALA A 27 6.99 7.59 -7.57
CA ALA A 27 8.37 7.15 -7.38
C ALA A 27 8.74 6.05 -8.37
N ARG A 28 7.78 5.18 -8.69
CA ARG A 28 8.00 4.12 -9.65
C ARG A 28 8.25 4.69 -11.04
N ARG A 29 7.47 5.68 -11.44
CA ARG A 29 7.65 6.33 -12.74
C ARG A 29 8.96 7.09 -12.83
N GLN A 30 9.39 7.67 -11.70
CA GLN A 30 10.66 8.42 -11.64
C GLN A 30 11.86 7.51 -11.47
N ASP A 31 11.62 6.22 -11.31
CA ASP A 31 12.69 5.24 -11.09
C ASP A 31 13.49 5.59 -9.83
N ASP A 32 12.82 6.14 -8.85
CA ASP A 32 13.45 6.57 -7.59
C ASP A 32 13.46 5.39 -6.62
N MET A 33 14.51 4.61 -6.70
CA MET A 33 14.62 3.37 -5.93
C MET A 33 14.66 3.62 -4.43
N SER A 34 15.34 4.67 -4.00
CA SER A 34 15.43 4.98 -2.58
C SER A 34 14.05 5.33 -2.01
N ARG A 35 13.31 6.15 -2.74
CA ARG A 35 11.98 6.52 -2.31
C ARG A 35 11.04 5.33 -2.31
N LEU A 36 11.12 4.50 -3.35
CA LEU A 36 10.33 3.28 -3.42
C LEU A 36 10.60 2.37 -2.23
N ALA A 37 11.86 2.23 -1.86
CA ALA A 37 12.22 1.38 -0.73
C ALA A 37 11.63 1.92 0.56
N LEU A 38 11.75 3.22 0.78
CA LEU A 38 11.19 3.84 1.97
C LEU A 38 9.68 3.65 2.05
N LEU A 39 8.99 3.93 0.95
CA LEU A 39 7.54 3.81 0.91
C LEU A 39 7.10 2.37 1.10
N ALA A 40 7.74 1.45 0.37
CA ALA A 40 7.33 0.05 0.40
C ALA A 40 7.65 -0.61 1.74
N TYR A 41 8.78 -0.28 2.35
CA TYR A 41 9.19 -0.93 3.59
C TYR A 41 8.52 -0.33 4.82
N CYS A 42 8.35 0.98 4.83
CA CYS A 42 7.89 1.66 6.04
C CYS A 42 6.45 2.09 5.95
N GLU A 43 6.10 2.82 4.91
CA GLU A 43 4.77 3.42 4.83
C GLU A 43 3.69 2.40 4.57
N VAL A 44 3.95 1.45 3.68
CA VAL A 44 2.98 0.39 3.41
C VAL A 44 2.72 -0.43 4.66
N ARG A 45 3.79 -0.82 5.35
CA ARG A 45 3.64 -1.62 6.56
C ARG A 45 2.87 -0.88 7.64
N ARG A 46 3.18 0.40 7.80
CA ARG A 46 2.50 1.22 8.78
C ARG A 46 1.01 1.32 8.49
N TRP A 47 0.68 1.62 7.24
CA TRP A 47 -0.72 1.70 6.83
C TRP A 47 -1.42 0.36 7.03
N ALA A 48 -0.78 -0.71 6.60
CA ALA A 48 -1.36 -2.05 6.70
C ALA A 48 -1.67 -2.43 8.14
N ARG A 49 -0.78 -2.09 9.05
CA ARG A 49 -1.00 -2.36 10.47
C ARG A 49 -2.19 -1.56 11.00
N GLN A 50 -2.28 -0.30 10.63
CA GLN A 50 -3.39 0.54 11.07
C GLN A 50 -4.72 0.05 10.54
N ALA A 51 -4.71 -0.51 9.34
CA ALA A 51 -5.91 -1.02 8.69
C ALA A 51 -6.23 -2.47 9.06
N GLY A 52 -5.34 -3.13 9.80
CA GLY A 52 -5.52 -4.53 10.14
C GLY A 52 -5.27 -5.48 8.99
N GLU A 53 -4.54 -5.02 7.96
CA GLU A 53 -4.24 -5.83 6.78
C GLU A 53 -2.92 -6.55 6.98
N THR A 54 -2.96 -7.66 7.68
CA THR A 54 -1.75 -8.36 8.08
C THR A 54 -0.98 -8.92 6.90
N GLU A 55 -1.66 -9.37 5.87
CA GLU A 55 -0.97 -9.92 4.70
C GLU A 55 -0.16 -8.86 3.97
N LEU A 56 -0.68 -7.64 3.91
CA LEU A 56 0.07 -6.54 3.32
C LEU A 56 1.31 -6.22 4.14
N ALA A 57 1.15 -6.21 5.46
CA ALA A 57 2.28 -5.95 6.35
C ALA A 57 3.36 -7.02 6.17
N ASP A 58 2.94 -8.26 6.05
CA ASP A 58 3.87 -9.37 5.83
C ASP A 58 4.55 -9.27 4.47
N GLN A 59 3.81 -8.88 3.44
CA GLN A 59 4.38 -8.72 2.12
C GLN A 59 5.42 -7.62 2.09
N SER A 60 5.14 -6.51 2.76
CA SER A 60 6.10 -5.41 2.89
C SER A 60 7.36 -5.88 3.62
N MET A 61 7.19 -6.65 4.69
CA MET A 61 8.31 -7.18 5.44
C MET A 61 9.16 -8.14 4.60
N ALA A 62 8.52 -8.93 3.76
CA ALA A 62 9.23 -9.86 2.88
C ALA A 62 10.17 -9.13 1.93
N LEU A 63 9.79 -7.93 1.50
CA LEU A 63 10.68 -7.13 0.66
C LEU A 63 11.98 -6.81 1.38
N VAL A 64 11.87 -6.40 2.64
CA VAL A 64 13.04 -6.09 3.45
C VAL A 64 13.94 -7.31 3.57
N THR A 65 13.33 -8.46 3.83
CA THR A 65 14.08 -9.69 4.03
C THR A 65 14.85 -10.09 2.77
N ARG A 66 14.27 -9.87 1.61
CA ARG A 66 14.88 -10.28 0.36
C ARG A 66 15.87 -9.27 -0.21
N THR A 67 15.78 -8.03 0.24
CA THR A 67 16.56 -6.94 -0.34
C THR A 67 18.05 -7.23 -0.51
N PRO A 68 18.74 -7.80 0.48
CA PRO A 68 20.18 -7.98 0.32
C PRO A 68 20.59 -8.86 -0.85
N GLN A 69 19.67 -9.69 -1.32
CA GLN A 69 19.96 -10.64 -2.40
C GLN A 69 19.19 -10.36 -3.67
N ALA A 70 18.36 -9.31 -3.66
CA ALA A 70 17.51 -9.01 -4.78
C ALA A 70 18.27 -8.17 -5.80
N THR A 71 18.03 -8.44 -7.06
CA THR A 71 18.46 -7.55 -8.12
C THR A 71 17.51 -6.36 -8.20
N ARG A 72 17.92 -5.34 -8.95
CA ARG A 72 17.05 -4.20 -9.20
C ARG A 72 15.74 -4.64 -9.84
N GLU A 73 15.83 -5.54 -10.82
CA GLU A 73 14.63 -6.04 -11.50
C GLU A 73 13.72 -6.78 -10.54
N GLN A 74 14.31 -7.57 -9.65
CA GLN A 74 13.52 -8.31 -8.67
C GLN A 74 12.83 -7.35 -7.72
N PHE A 75 13.55 -6.34 -7.24
CA PHE A 75 12.99 -5.34 -6.36
C PHE A 75 11.81 -4.62 -7.01
N VAL A 76 11.99 -4.19 -8.27
CA VAL A 76 10.94 -3.48 -9.00
C VAL A 76 9.71 -4.39 -9.19
N ALA A 77 9.94 -5.66 -9.53
CA ALA A 77 8.83 -6.60 -9.69
C ALA A 77 8.08 -6.79 -8.38
N ASP A 78 8.81 -6.87 -7.27
CA ASP A 78 8.18 -7.03 -5.96
C ASP A 78 7.39 -5.78 -5.56
N VAL A 79 7.92 -4.61 -5.87
CA VAL A 79 7.20 -3.36 -5.61
C VAL A 79 5.94 -3.28 -6.46
N ASP A 80 6.03 -3.65 -7.72
CA ASP A 80 4.87 -3.66 -8.60
C ASP A 80 3.79 -4.59 -8.08
N ALA A 81 4.18 -5.76 -7.58
CA ALA A 81 3.25 -6.69 -6.97
C ALA A 81 2.60 -6.10 -5.72
N LEU A 82 3.39 -5.37 -4.93
CA LEU A 82 2.87 -4.73 -3.73
C LEU A 82 1.87 -3.63 -4.08
N ILE A 83 2.19 -2.83 -5.10
CA ILE A 83 1.28 -1.77 -5.57
C ILE A 83 -0.04 -2.40 -6.03
N ALA A 84 0.05 -3.48 -6.80
CA ALA A 84 -1.16 -4.17 -7.28
C ALA A 84 -1.99 -4.67 -6.09
N ARG A 85 -1.34 -5.19 -5.06
CA ARG A 85 -2.04 -5.66 -3.87
C ARG A 85 -2.71 -4.51 -3.13
N LEU A 86 -2.03 -3.38 -3.04
CA LEU A 86 -2.61 -2.19 -2.42
C LEU A 86 -3.83 -1.70 -3.20
N GLU A 87 -3.75 -1.72 -4.53
CA GLU A 87 -4.90 -1.34 -5.36
C GLU A 87 -6.07 -2.28 -5.14
N GLN A 88 -5.80 -3.57 -5.05
CA GLN A 88 -6.85 -4.55 -4.76
C GLN A 88 -7.45 -4.31 -3.38
N THR A 89 -6.61 -4.00 -2.41
CA THR A 89 -7.08 -3.71 -1.06
C THR A 89 -7.95 -2.47 -1.05
N HIS A 90 -7.53 -1.43 -1.76
CA HIS A 90 -8.32 -0.22 -1.89
C HIS A 90 -9.70 -0.54 -2.48
N GLN A 91 -9.71 -1.32 -3.54
CA GLN A 91 -10.95 -1.70 -4.20
C GLN A 91 -11.85 -2.51 -3.25
N ARG A 92 -11.27 -3.45 -2.52
CA ARG A 92 -12.03 -4.29 -1.62
C ARG A 92 -12.62 -3.51 -0.45
N LEU A 93 -11.84 -2.60 0.12
CA LEU A 93 -12.27 -1.87 1.31
C LEU A 93 -13.12 -0.65 0.98
N PHE A 94 -12.83 0.03 -0.11
CA PHE A 94 -13.44 1.33 -0.40
C PHE A 94 -14.10 1.41 -1.76
N GLY A 95 -14.04 0.35 -2.53
CA GLY A 95 -14.48 0.37 -3.92
C GLY A 95 -15.98 0.41 -4.10
N HIS A 96 -16.74 0.19 -3.05
CA HIS A 96 -18.20 0.23 -3.13
C HIS A 96 -18.69 1.52 -3.74
N ALA A 97 -18.11 2.62 -3.31
CA ALA A 97 -18.55 3.92 -3.78
C ALA A 97 -18.36 4.05 -5.28
N CYS A 98 -17.26 3.52 -5.78
CA CYS A 98 -16.98 3.58 -7.22
C CYS A 98 -17.97 2.74 -7.99
N VAL A 99 -18.28 1.57 -7.48
CA VAL A 99 -19.24 0.67 -8.11
C VAL A 99 -20.61 1.32 -8.15
N ALA A 100 -20.98 1.95 -7.06
CA ALA A 100 -22.28 2.58 -6.96
C ALA A 100 -22.44 3.69 -7.97
N THR A 101 -21.37 4.37 -8.31
CA THR A 101 -21.44 5.48 -9.26
C THR A 101 -21.38 5.01 -10.70
N ALA A 102 -20.89 3.84 -10.90
CA ALA A 102 -20.80 3.31 -12.26
C ALA A 102 -22.17 2.88 -12.76
#